data_889cb36fd31c93397542a108816f445a
#
_entry.id   889cb36fd31c93397542a108816f445a
#
_cell.length_a   1.000
_cell.length_b   1.000
_cell.length_c   1.000
_cell.angle_alpha   90.00
_cell.angle_beta   90.00
_cell.angle_gamma   90.00
#
_symmetry.space_group_name_H-M   'P 1'
#
loop_
_entity.id
_entity.type
_entity.pdbx_description
1 polymer ?
#
loop_
_entity_poly.entity_id
_entity_poly.type
_entity_poly.pdbx_seq_one_letter_code
_entity_poly.pdbx_strand_id
1 'polypeptide(L)'
;MTKRHSSNRAILILESPWELDYSDSNRTSVLPFVEGVGKLAGDTEVYHANFYDKSSFLKALDCLCKRKFTNTTVYIAAHGYKKKVGSVSISDLIWEVGLRSKECNITGLMIGSCFVGENTSTMEAYLEGTNLKWCAGYSSTSLWLEGTLIDCAILSRMTDLDETDYADKDNMIHHFASSIAAFSDSFKIGRDYRNQPVPLNKSLQFVIQPSGKGKRAKCVSEEVFEVRESLQL
;
A
#
# COMPACT_ATOMS: atom_id res chain seq x y z
N MET A 1 24.13 -24.59 14.44
CA MET A 1 24.06 -23.42 13.51
C MET A 1 22.75 -23.48 12.76
N THR A 2 21.76 -22.72 13.20
CA THR A 2 20.46 -22.58 12.51
C THR A 2 20.71 -21.86 11.18
N LYS A 3 20.39 -22.51 10.07
CA LYS A 3 20.37 -21.83 8.76
C LYS A 3 19.45 -20.63 8.89
N ARG A 4 20.01 -19.40 8.79
CA ARG A 4 19.21 -18.21 8.55
C ARG A 4 18.48 -18.46 7.23
N HIS A 5 17.14 -18.65 7.27
CA HIS A 5 16.32 -18.51 6.08
C HIS A 5 16.60 -17.10 5.56
N SER A 6 17.14 -17.00 4.35
CA SER A 6 17.26 -15.70 3.69
C SER A 6 15.84 -15.30 3.30
N SER A 7 15.29 -14.31 3.97
CA SER A 7 14.01 -13.73 3.59
C SER A 7 14.13 -13.19 2.18
N ASN A 8 13.18 -13.58 1.33
CA ASN A 8 13.19 -13.23 -0.10
C ASN A 8 12.31 -12.02 -0.41
N ARG A 9 11.48 -11.59 0.54
CA ARG A 9 10.47 -10.52 0.40
C ARG A 9 10.70 -9.44 1.43
N ALA A 10 10.18 -8.24 1.16
CA ALA A 10 10.24 -7.14 2.12
C ALA A 10 9.02 -6.23 2.07
N ILE A 11 8.66 -5.69 3.23
CA ILE A 11 7.77 -4.55 3.38
C ILE A 11 8.58 -3.38 3.92
N LEU A 12 8.64 -2.29 3.15
CA LEU A 12 9.33 -1.06 3.50
C LEU A 12 8.31 -0.04 3.99
N ILE A 13 8.32 0.26 5.29
CA ILE A 13 7.39 1.20 5.90
C ILE A 13 8.03 2.59 5.93
N LEU A 14 7.36 3.56 5.33
CA LEU A 14 7.64 4.98 5.42
C LEU A 14 6.51 5.64 6.21
N GLU A 15 6.79 6.06 7.42
CA GLU A 15 5.78 6.58 8.33
C GLU A 15 6.06 8.05 8.67
N SER A 16 5.03 8.89 8.61
CA SER A 16 5.08 10.23 9.19
C SER A 16 4.29 10.21 10.48
N PRO A 17 4.86 10.66 11.61
CA PRO A 17 4.17 10.66 12.89
C PRO A 17 2.80 11.33 12.79
N TRP A 18 1.79 10.71 13.37
CA TRP A 18 0.41 11.20 13.33
C TRP A 18 0.25 12.50 14.10
N GLU A 19 0.95 12.61 15.23
CA GLU A 19 1.02 13.82 16.02
C GLU A 19 2.48 14.05 16.45
N LEU A 20 3.01 15.24 16.17
CA LEU A 20 4.35 15.64 16.55
C LEU A 20 4.32 16.30 17.92
N ASP A 21 3.85 15.59 18.93
CA ASP A 21 3.89 16.05 20.30
C ASP A 21 4.58 15.00 21.21
N TYR A 22 4.97 15.47 22.40
CA TYR A 22 5.63 14.61 23.39
C TYR A 22 4.71 13.54 23.99
N SER A 23 3.40 13.63 23.76
CA SER A 23 2.41 12.67 24.26
C SER A 23 2.22 11.47 23.33
N ASP A 24 2.62 11.56 22.04
CA ASP A 24 2.60 10.44 21.12
C ASP A 24 3.84 9.55 21.29
N SER A 25 3.77 8.64 22.23
CA SER A 25 4.82 7.64 22.50
C SER A 25 4.82 6.50 21.49
N ASN A 26 4.72 6.76 20.20
CA ASN A 26 4.60 5.77 19.11
C ASN A 26 3.36 4.84 19.21
N ARG A 27 2.35 5.25 19.99
CA ARG A 27 1.14 4.44 20.15
C ARG A 27 0.30 4.34 18.89
N THR A 28 0.50 5.27 17.96
CA THR A 28 -0.18 5.32 16.66
C THR A 28 0.67 4.77 15.52
N SER A 29 1.85 4.20 15.79
CA SER A 29 2.69 3.60 14.76
C SER A 29 2.06 2.33 14.17
N VAL A 30 2.11 2.22 12.83
CA VAL A 30 1.68 1.02 12.11
C VAL A 30 2.70 -0.13 12.19
N LEU A 31 3.94 0.16 12.62
CA LEU A 31 5.04 -0.81 12.65
C LEU A 31 4.70 -2.11 13.38
N PRO A 32 4.13 -2.11 14.60
CA PRO A 32 3.83 -3.35 15.31
C PRO A 32 2.88 -4.29 14.55
N PHE A 33 1.92 -3.73 13.81
CA PHE A 33 0.96 -4.49 13.00
C PHE A 33 1.65 -5.15 11.80
N VAL A 34 2.45 -4.39 11.07
CA VAL A 34 3.17 -4.90 9.89
C VAL A 34 4.28 -5.87 10.27
N GLU A 35 4.95 -5.68 11.42
CA GLU A 35 5.87 -6.70 11.96
C GLU A 35 5.17 -8.03 12.24
N GLY A 36 3.90 -7.99 12.70
CA GLY A 36 3.07 -9.18 12.84
C GLY A 36 2.85 -9.90 11.51
N VAL A 37 2.57 -9.14 10.44
CA VAL A 37 2.44 -9.69 9.08
C VAL A 37 3.74 -10.36 8.63
N GLY A 38 4.89 -9.69 8.76
CA GLY A 38 6.19 -10.25 8.39
C GLY A 38 6.53 -11.54 9.16
N LYS A 39 6.20 -11.60 10.45
CA LYS A 39 6.40 -12.80 11.27
C LYS A 39 5.53 -13.97 10.83
N LEU A 40 4.28 -13.71 10.46
CA LEU A 40 3.35 -14.74 9.97
C LEU A 40 3.77 -15.28 8.60
N ALA A 41 4.22 -14.42 7.70
CA ALA A 41 4.69 -14.81 6.37
C ALA A 41 5.98 -15.64 6.40
N GLY A 42 6.83 -15.45 7.41
CA GLY A 42 8.03 -16.29 7.68
C GLY A 42 9.23 -16.01 6.80
N ASP A 43 9.06 -15.48 5.59
CA ASP A 43 10.12 -15.14 4.64
C ASP A 43 10.15 -13.65 4.24
N THR A 44 9.39 -12.83 4.95
CA THR A 44 9.24 -11.40 4.71
C THR A 44 9.93 -10.57 5.78
N GLU A 45 10.88 -9.75 5.39
CA GLU A 45 11.52 -8.78 6.26
C GLU A 45 10.71 -7.48 6.29
N VAL A 46 10.69 -6.82 7.46
CA VAL A 46 10.04 -5.52 7.64
C VAL A 46 11.08 -4.49 8.00
N TYR A 47 11.12 -3.41 7.25
CA TYR A 47 12.00 -2.26 7.50
C TYR A 47 11.15 -1.01 7.69
N HIS A 48 11.57 -0.13 8.59
CA HIS A 48 10.81 1.07 8.94
C HIS A 48 11.72 2.29 9.01
N ALA A 49 11.21 3.42 8.50
CA ALA A 49 11.82 4.72 8.66
C ALA A 49 10.76 5.82 8.73
N ASN A 50 11.00 6.80 9.59
CA ASN A 50 10.15 7.99 9.68
C ASN A 50 10.56 9.06 8.67
N PHE A 51 9.58 9.84 8.22
CA PHE A 51 9.81 11.05 7.43
C PHE A 51 8.91 12.20 7.93
N TYR A 52 9.36 13.43 7.71
CA TYR A 52 8.66 14.65 8.18
C TYR A 52 8.38 15.62 7.04
N ASP A 53 9.19 15.56 5.98
CA ASP A 53 9.12 16.39 4.78
C ASP A 53 9.63 15.62 3.56
N LYS A 54 9.60 16.26 2.40
CA LYS A 54 10.09 15.65 1.15
C LYS A 54 11.57 15.23 1.24
N SER A 55 12.43 16.02 1.89
CA SER A 55 13.86 15.70 2.00
C SER A 55 14.10 14.47 2.87
N SER A 56 13.45 14.40 4.02
CA SER A 56 13.53 13.23 4.91
C SER A 56 12.84 12.01 4.30
N PHE A 57 11.75 12.18 3.56
CA PHE A 57 11.12 11.09 2.79
C PHE A 57 12.10 10.46 1.78
N LEU A 58 12.79 11.28 0.98
CA LEU A 58 13.78 10.78 0.02
C LEU A 58 14.93 10.04 0.72
N LYS A 59 15.47 10.60 1.80
CA LYS A 59 16.53 9.96 2.58
C LYS A 59 16.09 8.64 3.20
N ALA A 60 14.86 8.59 3.73
CA ALA A 60 14.28 7.39 4.31
C ALA A 60 14.09 6.30 3.23
N LEU A 61 13.52 6.66 2.09
CA LEU A 61 13.34 5.75 0.96
C LEU A 61 14.69 5.20 0.45
N ASP A 62 15.68 6.06 0.25
CA ASP A 62 17.04 5.64 -0.16
C ASP A 62 17.70 4.72 0.88
N CYS A 63 17.45 4.97 2.16
CA CYS A 63 17.96 4.13 3.23
C CYS A 63 17.34 2.73 3.20
N LEU A 64 16.03 2.63 2.96
CA LEU A 64 15.29 1.37 2.92
C LEU A 64 15.55 0.59 1.62
N CYS A 65 15.83 1.28 0.51
CA CYS A 65 16.08 0.70 -0.81
C CYS A 65 17.53 0.23 -1.03
N LYS A 66 18.26 -0.17 0.01
CA LYS A 66 19.67 -0.63 -0.11
C LYS A 66 19.83 -2.09 -0.50
N ARG A 67 18.77 -2.88 -0.38
CA ARG A 67 18.79 -4.31 -0.68
C ARG A 67 17.67 -4.66 -1.67
N LYS A 68 17.98 -5.52 -2.62
CA LYS A 68 17.02 -6.05 -3.56
C LYS A 68 16.46 -7.38 -3.04
N PHE A 69 15.14 -7.49 -3.03
CA PHE A 69 14.39 -8.70 -2.71
C PHE A 69 13.71 -9.25 -3.98
N THR A 70 13.17 -10.45 -3.92
CA THR A 70 12.37 -11.02 -5.02
C THR A 70 11.03 -10.30 -5.17
N ASN A 71 10.50 -9.80 -4.08
CA ASN A 71 9.32 -8.94 -4.06
C ASN A 71 9.45 -7.91 -2.93
N THR A 72 9.17 -6.64 -3.24
CA THR A 72 9.20 -5.54 -2.27
C THR A 72 7.91 -4.76 -2.37
N THR A 73 7.25 -4.56 -1.25
CA THR A 73 6.10 -3.67 -1.12
C THR A 73 6.47 -2.46 -0.29
N VAL A 74 6.17 -1.26 -0.78
CA VAL A 74 6.29 -0.03 0.01
C VAL A 74 4.95 0.27 0.65
N TYR A 75 4.96 0.52 1.96
CA TYR A 75 3.80 0.99 2.72
C TYR A 75 4.07 2.37 3.27
N ILE A 76 3.21 3.32 2.92
CA ILE A 76 3.30 4.70 3.38
C ILE A 76 2.12 4.99 4.31
N ALA A 77 2.43 5.32 5.56
CA ALA A 77 1.46 5.61 6.59
C ALA A 77 1.65 7.03 7.12
N ALA A 78 0.69 7.91 6.85
CA ALA A 78 0.71 9.31 7.28
C ALA A 78 -0.67 9.95 7.13
N HIS A 79 -0.87 11.11 7.71
CA HIS A 79 -2.05 11.91 7.41
C HIS A 79 -2.12 12.27 5.92
N GLY A 80 -3.30 12.07 5.30
CA GLY A 80 -3.59 12.49 3.93
C GLY A 80 -4.52 13.69 3.91
N TYR A 81 -4.20 14.71 3.12
CA TYR A 81 -5.04 15.89 2.92
C TYR A 81 -4.67 16.66 1.65
N LYS A 82 -5.67 17.05 0.84
CA LYS A 82 -5.51 17.91 -0.35
C LYS A 82 -4.34 17.52 -1.25
N LYS A 83 -4.29 16.28 -1.72
CA LYS A 83 -3.23 15.75 -2.61
C LYS A 83 -1.84 15.67 -1.95
N LYS A 84 -1.77 15.66 -0.62
CA LYS A 84 -0.55 15.46 0.15
C LYS A 84 -0.69 14.28 1.10
N VAL A 85 0.42 13.64 1.36
CA VAL A 85 0.63 12.61 2.38
C VAL A 85 1.70 13.14 3.33
N GLY A 86 1.32 13.46 4.56
CA GLY A 86 2.12 14.33 5.41
C GLY A 86 2.36 15.67 4.71
N SER A 87 3.61 16.05 4.52
CA SER A 87 4.03 17.26 3.81
C SER A 87 4.44 17.01 2.34
N VAL A 88 4.41 15.75 1.86
CA VAL A 88 4.84 15.35 0.51
C VAL A 88 3.64 15.29 -0.45
N SER A 89 3.77 15.77 -1.69
CA SER A 89 2.71 15.62 -2.68
C SER A 89 2.55 14.14 -3.09
N ILE A 90 1.31 13.69 -3.34
CA ILE A 90 1.04 12.32 -3.79
C ILE A 90 1.81 12.00 -5.07
N SER A 91 1.88 12.96 -6.02
CA SER A 91 2.61 12.79 -7.27
C SER A 91 4.11 12.59 -7.05
N ASP A 92 4.74 13.42 -6.20
CA ASP A 92 6.17 13.26 -5.86
C ASP A 92 6.43 11.92 -5.20
N LEU A 93 5.54 11.50 -4.29
CA LEU A 93 5.68 10.28 -3.53
C LEU A 93 5.64 9.04 -4.44
N ILE A 94 4.62 8.93 -5.31
CA ILE A 94 4.49 7.80 -6.24
C ILE A 94 5.65 7.82 -7.25
N TRP A 95 6.02 9.01 -7.76
CA TRP A 95 7.14 9.18 -8.68
C TRP A 95 8.47 8.69 -8.09
N GLU A 96 8.80 9.10 -6.88
CA GLU A 96 10.07 8.74 -6.23
C GLU A 96 10.15 7.25 -5.89
N VAL A 97 9.04 6.62 -5.50
CA VAL A 97 8.96 5.16 -5.33
C VAL A 97 9.12 4.48 -6.68
N GLY A 98 8.44 4.97 -7.72
CA GLY A 98 8.52 4.47 -9.09
C GLY A 98 9.94 4.49 -9.67
N LEU A 99 10.70 5.57 -9.45
CA LEU A 99 12.09 5.70 -9.89
C LEU A 99 12.99 4.58 -9.33
N ARG A 100 12.78 4.19 -8.08
CA ARG A 100 13.56 3.15 -7.40
C ARG A 100 13.03 1.75 -7.62
N SER A 101 11.83 1.62 -8.20
CA SER A 101 11.11 0.35 -8.29
C SER A 101 11.88 -0.72 -9.05
N LYS A 102 12.58 -0.37 -10.12
CA LYS A 102 13.36 -1.35 -10.92
C LYS A 102 14.60 -1.83 -10.20
N GLU A 103 15.30 -0.93 -9.52
CA GLU A 103 16.54 -1.24 -8.81
C GLU A 103 16.26 -2.11 -7.58
N CYS A 104 15.26 -1.74 -6.78
CA CYS A 104 14.93 -2.38 -5.51
C CYS A 104 13.83 -3.45 -5.64
N ASN A 105 13.38 -3.73 -6.88
CA ASN A 105 12.27 -4.64 -7.17
C ASN A 105 11.00 -4.32 -6.37
N ILE A 106 10.62 -3.04 -6.31
CA ILE A 106 9.37 -2.63 -5.70
C ILE A 106 8.25 -2.92 -6.68
N THR A 107 7.34 -3.80 -6.29
CA THR A 107 6.19 -4.23 -7.11
C THR A 107 4.88 -3.64 -6.61
N GLY A 108 4.81 -3.25 -5.35
CA GLY A 108 3.60 -2.75 -4.73
C GLY A 108 3.78 -1.47 -3.94
N LEU A 109 2.73 -0.64 -3.96
CA LEU A 109 2.64 0.59 -3.17
C LEU A 109 1.28 0.67 -2.48
N MET A 110 1.27 0.49 -1.16
CA MET A 110 0.12 0.78 -0.31
C MET A 110 0.27 2.17 0.30
N ILE A 111 -0.74 3.02 0.18
CA ILE A 111 -0.76 4.34 0.79
C ILE A 111 -1.92 4.41 1.79
N GLY A 112 -1.65 4.06 3.03
CA GLY A 112 -2.58 4.08 4.15
C GLY A 112 -2.86 5.50 4.65
N SER A 113 -3.27 6.39 3.74
CA SER A 113 -3.49 7.81 4.01
C SER A 113 -4.83 8.25 3.43
N CYS A 114 -5.47 9.22 4.09
CA CYS A 114 -6.76 9.76 3.67
C CYS A 114 -6.69 10.44 2.28
N PHE A 115 -7.74 10.31 1.46
CA PHE A 115 -7.97 11.00 0.19
C PHE A 115 -6.95 10.74 -0.92
N VAL A 116 -6.08 9.75 -0.79
CA VAL A 116 -5.11 9.38 -1.83
C VAL A 116 -5.82 8.72 -3.02
N GLY A 117 -6.77 7.84 -2.75
CA GLY A 117 -7.54 7.09 -3.74
C GLY A 117 -8.42 7.96 -4.66
N GLU A 118 -8.67 9.24 -4.35
CA GLU A 118 -9.33 10.16 -5.28
C GLU A 118 -8.50 10.42 -6.55
N ASN A 119 -7.22 10.11 -6.54
CA ASN A 119 -6.27 10.39 -7.60
C ASN A 119 -5.88 9.12 -8.39
N THR A 120 -6.84 8.23 -8.69
CA THR A 120 -6.57 6.99 -9.45
C THR A 120 -5.89 7.27 -10.78
N SER A 121 -6.27 8.33 -11.51
CA SER A 121 -5.60 8.73 -12.75
C SER A 121 -4.12 9.10 -12.55
N THR A 122 -3.77 9.69 -11.40
CA THR A 122 -2.37 9.95 -11.04
C THR A 122 -1.66 8.64 -10.74
N MET A 123 -2.27 7.72 -10.00
CA MET A 123 -1.72 6.39 -9.75
C MET A 123 -1.46 5.65 -11.07
N GLU A 124 -2.44 5.61 -11.98
CA GLU A 124 -2.30 5.00 -13.30
C GLU A 124 -1.11 5.57 -14.08
N ALA A 125 -1.02 6.90 -14.19
CA ALA A 125 0.02 7.57 -14.95
C ALA A 125 1.43 7.29 -14.39
N TYR A 126 1.59 7.23 -13.06
CA TYR A 126 2.89 7.03 -12.43
C TYR A 126 3.28 5.55 -12.25
N LEU A 127 2.36 4.62 -12.36
CA LEU A 127 2.69 3.21 -12.44
C LEU A 127 3.32 2.88 -13.79
N GLU A 128 2.83 3.50 -14.87
CA GLU A 128 3.33 3.23 -16.23
C GLU A 128 4.84 3.51 -16.36
N GLY A 129 5.55 2.57 -16.96
CA GLY A 129 7.00 2.67 -17.16
C GLY A 129 7.87 2.35 -15.95
N THR A 130 7.27 2.04 -14.80
CA THR A 130 7.95 1.61 -13.57
C THR A 130 7.94 0.08 -13.42
N ASN A 131 8.42 -0.42 -12.29
CA ASN A 131 8.26 -1.83 -11.91
C ASN A 131 7.05 -2.06 -10.98
N LEU A 132 6.34 -0.99 -10.60
CA LEU A 132 5.14 -1.12 -9.78
C LEU A 132 4.06 -1.89 -10.56
N LYS A 133 3.50 -2.89 -9.92
CA LYS A 133 2.41 -3.71 -10.43
C LYS A 133 1.06 -3.28 -9.86
N TRP A 134 1.09 -2.62 -8.72
CA TRP A 134 -0.12 -2.13 -8.07
C TRP A 134 0.13 -0.93 -7.17
N CYS A 135 -0.91 -0.14 -6.98
CA CYS A 135 -1.02 0.91 -5.99
C CYS A 135 -2.43 0.89 -5.40
N ALA A 136 -2.54 1.05 -4.08
CA ALA A 136 -3.83 1.12 -3.40
C ALA A 136 -3.86 2.26 -2.37
N GLY A 137 -5.06 2.79 -2.10
CA GLY A 137 -5.27 3.86 -1.12
C GLY A 137 -6.73 4.25 -0.97
N TYR A 138 -7.04 5.11 -0.02
CA TYR A 138 -8.42 5.51 0.33
C TYR A 138 -8.83 6.83 -0.32
N SER A 139 -10.05 6.91 -0.88
CA SER A 139 -10.62 8.14 -1.45
C SER A 139 -11.41 8.99 -0.44
N SER A 140 -11.48 8.55 0.82
CA SER A 140 -12.06 9.27 1.96
C SER A 140 -11.07 9.35 3.11
N THR A 141 -11.48 9.88 4.26
CA THR A 141 -10.75 9.59 5.49
C THR A 141 -10.78 8.09 5.76
N SER A 142 -9.78 7.59 6.49
CA SER A 142 -9.74 6.23 6.98
C SER A 142 -9.59 6.24 8.50
N LEU A 143 -10.39 5.44 9.20
CA LEU A 143 -10.21 5.19 10.62
C LEU A 143 -8.85 4.52 10.83
N TRP A 144 -8.09 4.99 11.83
CA TRP A 144 -6.70 4.57 11.97
C TRP A 144 -6.53 3.06 12.15
N LEU A 145 -7.21 2.47 13.13
CA LEU A 145 -7.07 1.04 13.44
C LEU A 145 -7.63 0.16 12.34
N GLU A 146 -8.86 0.43 11.92
CA GLU A 146 -9.56 -0.37 10.91
C GLU A 146 -8.84 -0.28 9.54
N GLY A 147 -8.39 0.92 9.17
CA GLY A 147 -7.58 1.12 7.96
C GLY A 147 -6.28 0.34 8.04
N THR A 148 -5.55 0.42 9.17
CA THR A 148 -4.31 -0.34 9.36
C THR A 148 -4.53 -1.86 9.26
N LEU A 149 -5.64 -2.40 9.79
CA LEU A 149 -5.94 -3.82 9.68
C LEU A 149 -6.24 -4.23 8.23
N ILE A 150 -6.95 -3.41 7.47
CA ILE A 150 -7.20 -3.62 6.04
C ILE A 150 -5.88 -3.55 5.26
N ASP A 151 -5.05 -2.54 5.53
CA ASP A 151 -3.72 -2.39 4.92
C ASP A 151 -2.85 -3.62 5.17
N CYS A 152 -2.82 -4.13 6.42
CA CYS A 152 -2.10 -5.34 6.78
C CYS A 152 -2.61 -6.58 6.03
N ALA A 153 -3.91 -6.72 5.83
CA ALA A 153 -4.49 -7.82 5.06
C ALA A 153 -4.05 -7.76 3.58
N ILE A 154 -4.05 -6.56 2.98
CA ILE A 154 -3.56 -6.33 1.62
C ILE A 154 -2.05 -6.61 1.54
N LEU A 155 -1.25 -6.05 2.45
CA LEU A 155 0.20 -6.25 2.50
C LEU A 155 0.56 -7.73 2.62
N SER A 156 -0.12 -8.46 3.52
CA SER A 156 0.09 -9.89 3.72
C SER A 156 -0.10 -10.68 2.44
N ARG A 157 -1.16 -10.40 1.70
CA ARG A 157 -1.49 -11.13 0.47
C ARG A 157 -0.64 -10.72 -0.71
N MET A 158 -0.50 -9.40 -0.93
CA MET A 158 0.14 -8.88 -2.14
C MET A 158 1.67 -8.98 -2.10
N THR A 159 2.29 -9.00 -0.91
CA THR A 159 3.74 -9.22 -0.79
C THR A 159 4.12 -10.66 -1.07
N ASP A 160 3.18 -11.60 -0.94
CA ASP A 160 3.38 -13.02 -1.22
C ASP A 160 3.38 -13.38 -2.72
N LEU A 161 2.91 -12.49 -3.59
CA LEU A 161 2.81 -12.70 -5.02
C LEU A 161 4.19 -12.81 -5.70
N ASP A 162 4.23 -13.55 -6.80
CA ASP A 162 5.40 -13.69 -7.65
C ASP A 162 5.18 -13.04 -9.03
N GLU A 163 6.18 -13.20 -9.92
CA GLU A 163 6.14 -12.59 -11.25
C GLU A 163 5.03 -13.19 -12.13
N THR A 164 4.65 -14.43 -11.92
CA THR A 164 3.57 -15.10 -12.67
C THR A 164 2.21 -14.57 -12.26
N ASP A 165 2.01 -14.29 -10.98
CA ASP A 165 0.80 -13.69 -10.46
C ASP A 165 0.56 -12.30 -11.06
N TYR A 166 1.63 -11.50 -11.18
CA TYR A 166 1.54 -10.16 -11.76
C TYR A 166 1.33 -10.14 -13.29
N ALA A 167 1.45 -11.26 -13.98
CA ALA A 167 1.20 -11.33 -15.43
C ALA A 167 -0.29 -11.37 -15.77
N ASP A 168 -1.14 -11.80 -14.84
CA ASP A 168 -2.58 -11.96 -15.03
C ASP A 168 -3.37 -10.91 -14.25
N LYS A 169 -4.20 -10.14 -14.98
CA LYS A 169 -5.09 -9.13 -14.40
C LYS A 169 -6.10 -9.75 -13.42
N ASP A 170 -6.75 -10.82 -13.82
CA ASP A 170 -7.84 -11.42 -13.05
C ASP A 170 -7.30 -12.10 -11.79
N ASN A 171 -6.10 -12.67 -11.87
CA ASN A 171 -5.40 -13.19 -10.71
C ASN A 171 -5.07 -12.09 -9.69
N MET A 172 -4.55 -10.95 -10.14
CA MET A 172 -4.31 -9.79 -9.25
C MET A 172 -5.59 -9.29 -8.58
N ILE A 173 -6.70 -9.18 -9.34
CA ILE A 173 -8.01 -8.80 -8.81
C ILE A 173 -8.46 -9.80 -7.74
N HIS A 174 -8.35 -11.11 -8.02
CA HIS A 174 -8.72 -12.16 -7.07
C HIS A 174 -7.90 -12.08 -5.78
N HIS A 175 -6.60 -11.79 -5.86
CA HIS A 175 -5.76 -11.62 -4.68
C HIS A 175 -6.16 -10.40 -3.83
N PHE A 176 -6.49 -9.26 -4.46
CA PHE A 176 -7.05 -8.12 -3.74
C PHE A 176 -8.40 -8.45 -3.10
N ALA A 177 -9.32 -9.04 -3.86
CA ALA A 177 -10.63 -9.45 -3.36
C ALA A 177 -10.52 -10.39 -2.14
N SER A 178 -9.63 -11.38 -2.24
CA SER A 178 -9.36 -12.33 -1.15
C SER A 178 -8.75 -11.64 0.08
N SER A 179 -7.88 -10.65 -0.11
CA SER A 179 -7.25 -9.93 1.01
C SER A 179 -8.27 -9.18 1.86
N ILE A 180 -9.32 -8.64 1.24
CA ILE A 180 -10.35 -7.84 1.91
C ILE A 180 -11.65 -8.62 2.18
N ALA A 181 -11.69 -9.94 1.90
CA ALA A 181 -12.91 -10.75 2.03
C ALA A 181 -13.51 -10.77 3.44
N ALA A 182 -12.68 -10.60 4.47
CA ALA A 182 -13.13 -10.56 5.87
C ALA A 182 -13.82 -9.23 6.26
N PHE A 183 -13.72 -8.18 5.45
CA PHE A 183 -14.29 -6.87 5.75
C PHE A 183 -15.58 -6.66 4.97
N SER A 184 -16.60 -6.07 5.60
CA SER A 184 -17.86 -5.75 4.93
C SER A 184 -17.70 -4.59 3.96
N ASP A 185 -18.28 -4.67 2.76
CA ASP A 185 -18.29 -3.60 1.75
C ASP A 185 -18.96 -2.34 2.25
N SER A 186 -20.04 -2.52 3.02
CA SER A 186 -20.83 -1.43 3.60
C SER A 186 -20.23 -0.86 4.89
N PHE A 187 -19.12 -1.44 5.39
CA PHE A 187 -18.43 -0.92 6.56
C PHE A 187 -18.02 0.55 6.34
N LYS A 188 -18.35 1.42 7.26
CA LYS A 188 -18.05 2.86 7.17
C LYS A 188 -16.61 3.10 7.60
N ILE A 189 -15.69 3.08 6.62
CA ILE A 189 -14.24 3.22 6.89
C ILE A 189 -13.86 4.65 7.27
N GLY A 190 -14.64 5.64 6.86
CA GLY A 190 -14.34 7.04 7.14
C GLY A 190 -15.44 8.00 6.66
N ARG A 191 -15.04 9.20 6.31
CA ARG A 191 -15.94 10.30 5.89
C ARG A 191 -15.38 11.04 4.68
N ASP A 192 -16.27 11.59 3.86
CA ASP A 192 -15.91 12.49 2.76
C ASP A 192 -15.66 13.94 3.25
N TYR A 193 -15.36 14.85 2.32
CA TYR A 193 -15.17 16.29 2.62
C TYR A 193 -16.43 17.01 3.15
N ARG A 194 -17.61 16.40 2.97
CA ARG A 194 -18.88 16.89 3.51
C ARG A 194 -19.23 16.21 4.84
N ASN A 195 -18.27 15.50 5.43
CA ASN A 195 -18.45 14.75 6.66
C ASN A 195 -19.49 13.63 6.61
N GLN A 196 -19.81 13.13 5.37
CA GLN A 196 -20.72 12.01 5.20
C GLN A 196 -19.98 10.69 5.32
N PRO A 197 -20.56 9.66 5.96
CA PRO A 197 -19.95 8.36 6.07
C PRO A 197 -19.71 7.71 4.70
N VAL A 198 -18.52 7.20 4.46
CA VAL A 198 -18.15 6.52 3.21
C VAL A 198 -17.92 5.04 3.47
N PRO A 199 -18.60 4.13 2.75
CA PRO A 199 -18.39 2.70 2.88
C PRO A 199 -17.06 2.27 2.23
N LEU A 200 -16.56 1.11 2.65
CA LEU A 200 -15.26 0.59 2.22
C LEU A 200 -15.18 0.47 0.69
N ASN A 201 -16.21 -0.08 0.04
CA ASN A 201 -16.27 -0.26 -1.41
C ASN A 201 -16.32 1.05 -2.21
N LYS A 202 -16.54 2.19 -1.56
CA LYS A 202 -16.46 3.51 -2.21
C LYS A 202 -15.18 4.26 -1.86
N SER A 203 -14.49 3.83 -0.81
CA SER A 203 -13.29 4.49 -0.34
C SER A 203 -12.01 3.83 -0.84
N LEU A 204 -11.88 2.51 -0.68
CA LEU A 204 -10.66 1.80 -1.02
C LEU A 204 -10.55 1.63 -2.53
N GLN A 205 -9.44 2.12 -3.09
CA GLN A 205 -9.18 2.13 -4.52
C GLN A 205 -7.94 1.30 -4.85
N PHE A 206 -8.01 0.60 -5.98
CA PHE A 206 -6.96 -0.28 -6.48
C PHE A 206 -6.61 0.08 -7.92
N VAL A 207 -5.36 0.35 -8.18
CA VAL A 207 -4.80 0.50 -9.53
C VAL A 207 -3.79 -0.62 -9.75
N ILE A 208 -3.93 -1.34 -10.84
CA ILE A 208 -2.99 -2.41 -11.21
C ILE A 208 -2.37 -2.15 -12.58
N GLN A 209 -1.13 -2.62 -12.75
CA GLN A 209 -0.44 -2.70 -14.04
C GLN A 209 0.10 -4.13 -14.22
N PRO A 210 -0.64 -5.01 -14.88
CA PRO A 210 -0.17 -6.36 -15.14
C PRO A 210 1.12 -6.37 -15.95
N SER A 211 2.00 -7.34 -15.71
CA SER A 211 3.23 -7.52 -16.48
C SER A 211 2.90 -7.91 -17.92
N GLY A 212 3.70 -7.40 -18.86
CA GLY A 212 3.58 -7.78 -20.28
C GLY A 212 3.49 -6.58 -21.23
N LYS A 213 3.85 -6.85 -22.50
CA LYS A 213 3.87 -5.81 -23.54
C LYS A 213 2.44 -5.32 -23.85
N GLY A 214 2.25 -4.00 -23.88
CA GLY A 214 0.98 -3.37 -24.25
C GLY A 214 -0.07 -3.33 -23.13
N LYS A 215 0.23 -3.87 -21.96
CA LYS A 215 -0.64 -3.76 -20.79
C LYS A 215 -0.44 -2.39 -20.10
N ARG A 216 -1.55 -1.75 -19.78
CA ARG A 216 -1.56 -0.41 -19.14
C ARG A 216 -2.07 -0.49 -17.71
N ALA A 217 -1.68 0.49 -16.93
CA ALA A 217 -2.24 0.67 -15.59
C ALA A 217 -3.73 1.05 -15.69
N LYS A 218 -4.55 0.45 -14.82
CA LYS A 218 -5.99 0.71 -14.73
C LYS A 218 -6.49 0.62 -13.30
N CYS A 219 -7.44 1.48 -12.95
CA CYS A 219 -8.26 1.31 -11.77
C CYS A 219 -9.17 0.08 -11.94
N VAL A 220 -9.17 -0.80 -10.95
CA VAL A 220 -9.93 -2.07 -10.93
C VAL A 220 -10.78 -2.21 -9.66
N SER A 221 -11.05 -1.10 -8.99
CA SER A 221 -11.73 -1.12 -7.68
C SER A 221 -13.09 -1.78 -7.74
N GLU A 222 -13.91 -1.47 -8.75
CA GLU A 222 -15.23 -2.09 -8.93
C GLU A 222 -15.10 -3.60 -9.12
N GLU A 223 -14.21 -4.04 -10.02
CA GLU A 223 -13.95 -5.45 -10.31
C GLU A 223 -13.50 -6.22 -9.06
N VAL A 224 -12.64 -5.61 -8.22
CA VAL A 224 -12.18 -6.20 -6.95
C VAL A 224 -13.36 -6.44 -5.99
N PHE A 225 -14.24 -5.47 -5.84
CA PHE A 225 -15.39 -5.60 -4.95
C PHE A 225 -16.45 -6.56 -5.50
N GLU A 226 -16.68 -6.63 -6.81
CA GLU A 226 -17.54 -7.63 -7.45
C GLU A 226 -17.04 -9.06 -7.20
N VAL A 227 -15.73 -9.31 -7.42
CA VAL A 227 -15.13 -10.63 -7.14
C VAL A 227 -15.22 -10.96 -5.65
N ARG A 228 -14.98 -9.98 -4.77
CA ARG A 228 -15.09 -10.16 -3.32
C ARG A 228 -16.48 -10.61 -2.88
N GLU A 229 -17.55 -10.05 -3.45
CA GLU A 229 -18.92 -10.49 -3.15
C GLU A 229 -19.13 -12.00 -3.44
N SER A 230 -18.50 -12.50 -4.51
CA SER A 230 -18.56 -13.91 -4.87
C SER A 230 -17.80 -14.85 -3.92
N LEU A 231 -16.87 -14.32 -3.14
CA LEU A 231 -16.07 -15.07 -2.16
C LEU A 231 -16.75 -15.22 -0.79
N GLN A 232 -17.86 -14.51 -0.55
CA GLN A 232 -18.61 -14.55 0.72
C GLN A 232 -19.72 -15.61 0.77
N LEU A 233 -19.84 -16.43 -0.27
CA LEU A 233 -20.70 -17.58 -0.34
C LEU A 233 -19.98 -18.82 0.18
#